data_59ecd163903ca7abfa9ba193908cac82
#
_entry.id   59ecd163903ca7abfa9ba193908cac82
#
_cell.length_a   1.000
_cell.length_b   1.000
_cell.length_c   1.000
_cell.angle_alpha   90.00
_cell.angle_beta   90.00
_cell.angle_gamma   90.00
#
_symmetry.space_group_name_H-M   'P 1'
#
loop_
_entity.id
_entity.type
_entity.pdbx_description
1 polymer ?
#
loop_
_entity_poly.entity_id
_entity_poly.type
_entity_poly.pdbx_seq_one_letter_code
_entity_poly.pdbx_strand_id
1 'polypeptide(L)'
;MDHQLKQLQDWISESRHIVFFGGAGVSTESGIPDFRSVDGLYHQQYAFPPETILSHSFFERNPEEFYRFYRSKMLFPQARPNAAHWKLAELEAAGKLTAVVTQNIDGLHQAAGSKTVYELHEIGRAHV
;
A
#
# COMPACT_ATOMS: atom_id res chain seq x y z
N MET A 1 16.61 17.01 16.55
CA MET A 1 15.50 16.50 15.70
C MET A 1 15.30 17.44 14.54
N ASP A 2 15.07 16.90 13.38
CA ASP A 2 14.76 17.67 12.19
C ASP A 2 13.54 18.57 12.45
N HIS A 3 13.60 19.81 11.97
CA HIS A 3 12.51 20.75 12.10
C HIS A 3 11.20 20.23 11.48
N GLN A 4 11.30 19.55 10.36
CA GLN A 4 10.13 19.00 9.67
C GLN A 4 9.49 17.87 10.48
N LEU A 5 10.30 17.02 11.09
CA LEU A 5 9.78 15.94 11.94
C LEU A 5 9.09 16.51 13.18
N LYS A 6 9.66 17.55 13.78
CA LYS A 6 9.03 18.19 14.92
C LYS A 6 7.71 18.82 14.54
N GLN A 7 7.64 19.46 13.37
CA GLN A 7 6.41 20.05 12.88
C GLN A 7 5.32 19.00 12.66
N LEU A 8 5.69 17.87 12.05
CA LEU A 8 4.75 16.77 11.88
C LEU A 8 4.27 16.23 13.22
N GLN A 9 5.16 16.08 14.18
CA GLN A 9 4.81 15.61 15.50
C GLN A 9 3.82 16.56 16.18
N ASP A 10 4.04 17.86 16.05
CA ASP A 10 3.14 18.87 16.61
C ASP A 10 1.76 18.80 15.96
N TRP A 11 1.70 18.65 14.63
CA TRP A 11 0.43 18.52 13.93
C TRP A 11 -0.33 17.26 14.39
N ILE A 12 0.36 16.14 14.54
CA ILE A 12 -0.27 14.92 15.02
C ILE A 12 -0.82 15.13 16.44
N SER A 13 -0.03 15.76 17.30
CA SER A 13 -0.44 15.98 18.68
C SER A 13 -1.68 16.88 18.80
N GLU A 14 -1.80 17.86 17.91
CA GLU A 14 -2.89 18.83 17.94
C GLU A 14 -4.13 18.34 17.20
N SER A 15 -3.99 17.32 16.35
CA SER A 15 -5.09 16.88 15.50
C SER A 15 -5.96 15.86 16.21
N ARG A 16 -7.25 15.83 15.84
CA ARG A 16 -8.24 14.89 16.39
C ARG A 16 -8.89 14.03 15.29
N HIS A 17 -8.73 14.45 14.03
CA HIS A 17 -9.36 13.76 12.91
C HIS A 17 -8.34 13.64 11.79
N ILE A 18 -7.42 12.69 11.94
CA ILE A 18 -6.36 12.45 10.97
C ILE A 18 -6.84 11.43 9.96
N VAL A 19 -6.62 11.69 8.69
CA VAL A 19 -6.78 10.71 7.61
C VAL A 19 -5.42 10.50 6.97
N PHE A 20 -5.01 9.25 6.85
CA PHE A 20 -3.78 8.91 6.15
C PHE A 20 -4.13 8.45 4.75
N PHE A 21 -3.48 9.05 3.76
CA PHE A 21 -3.58 8.61 2.37
C PHE A 21 -2.20 8.17 1.92
N GLY A 22 -2.09 6.93 1.47
CA GLY A 22 -0.79 6.40 1.10
C GLY A 22 -0.83 5.40 -0.04
N GLY A 23 0.35 5.11 -0.55
CA GLY A 23 0.56 4.19 -1.65
C GLY A 23 1.72 3.27 -1.40
N ALA A 24 2.39 2.84 -2.48
CA ALA A 24 3.44 1.83 -2.45
C ALA A 24 4.61 2.21 -1.54
N GLY A 25 4.91 3.49 -1.42
CA GLY A 25 6.04 3.93 -0.61
C GLY A 25 5.95 3.55 0.86
N VAL A 26 4.74 3.38 1.39
CA VAL A 26 4.59 3.00 2.80
C VAL A 26 4.96 1.53 3.04
N SER A 27 4.97 0.71 2.00
CA SER A 27 5.23 -0.73 2.12
C SER A 27 6.62 -1.14 1.64
N THR A 28 7.46 -0.23 1.18
CA THR A 28 8.80 -0.57 0.70
C THR A 28 9.66 -1.15 1.81
N GLU A 29 9.54 -0.65 3.02
CA GLU A 29 10.27 -1.19 4.17
C GLU A 29 9.75 -2.55 4.62
N SER A 30 8.61 -2.97 4.11
CA SER A 30 8.08 -4.32 4.33
C SER A 30 8.55 -5.31 3.26
N GLY A 31 9.37 -4.86 2.32
CA GLY A 31 9.92 -5.71 1.28
C GLY A 31 9.07 -5.75 0.00
N ILE A 32 8.05 -4.92 -0.10
CA ILE A 32 7.21 -4.85 -1.29
C ILE A 32 7.70 -3.71 -2.16
N PRO A 33 8.20 -4.00 -3.37
CA PRO A 33 8.76 -2.94 -4.22
C PRO A 33 7.71 -1.97 -4.72
N ASP A 34 8.12 -0.72 -4.91
CA ASP A 34 7.33 0.28 -5.60
C ASP A 34 7.48 0.05 -7.10
N PHE A 35 6.36 -0.11 -7.82
CA PHE A 35 6.38 -0.37 -9.26
C PHE A 35 7.05 0.73 -10.06
N ARG A 36 7.01 1.96 -9.57
CA ARG A 36 7.55 3.13 -10.28
C ARG A 36 8.95 3.51 -9.87
N SER A 37 9.53 2.84 -8.89
CA SER A 37 10.90 3.13 -8.48
C SER A 37 11.89 2.66 -9.55
N VAL A 38 13.08 3.28 -9.55
CA VAL A 38 14.12 2.93 -10.51
C VAL A 38 14.51 1.47 -10.39
N ASP A 39 14.51 0.94 -9.17
CA ASP A 39 14.86 -0.45 -8.89
C ASP A 39 13.65 -1.37 -8.84
N GLY A 40 12.50 -0.87 -9.28
CA GLY A 40 11.27 -1.62 -9.23
C GLY A 40 11.03 -2.49 -10.44
N LEU A 41 9.75 -2.78 -10.68
CA LEU A 41 9.33 -3.77 -11.68
C LEU A 41 9.57 -3.34 -13.13
N TYR A 42 9.83 -2.06 -13.36
CA TYR A 42 10.13 -1.56 -14.70
C TYR A 42 11.35 -2.23 -15.33
N HIS A 43 12.27 -2.69 -14.50
CA HIS A 43 13.50 -3.31 -14.99
C HIS A 43 13.43 -4.83 -15.03
N GLN A 44 12.26 -5.38 -14.78
CA GLN A 44 12.04 -6.81 -14.85
C GLN A 44 11.83 -7.24 -16.31
N GLN A 45 12.18 -8.49 -16.61
CA GLN A 45 12.07 -9.02 -17.96
C GLN A 45 10.66 -9.56 -18.23
N TYR A 46 9.78 -8.65 -18.57
CA TYR A 46 8.44 -9.01 -19.04
C TYR A 46 8.25 -8.48 -20.46
N ALA A 47 7.41 -9.17 -21.22
CA ALA A 47 7.11 -8.77 -22.59
C ALA A 47 6.41 -7.41 -22.66
N PHE A 48 5.79 -6.98 -21.56
CA PHE A 48 5.03 -5.72 -21.48
C PHE A 48 5.41 -4.94 -20.26
N PRO A 49 5.31 -3.58 -20.31
CA PRO A 49 5.53 -2.77 -19.11
C PRO A 49 4.54 -3.09 -17.99
N PRO A 50 4.92 -2.92 -16.72
CA PRO A 50 4.02 -3.22 -15.60
C PRO A 50 2.67 -2.50 -15.66
N GLU A 51 2.64 -1.24 -16.06
CA GLU A 51 1.37 -0.50 -16.15
C GLU A 51 0.44 -1.12 -17.19
N THR A 52 1.01 -1.65 -18.28
CA THR A 52 0.20 -2.31 -19.30
C THR A 52 -0.37 -3.62 -18.77
N ILE A 53 0.46 -4.42 -18.10
CA ILE A 53 0.03 -5.72 -17.56
C ILE A 53 -1.06 -5.54 -16.52
N LEU A 54 -0.96 -4.49 -15.70
CA LEU A 54 -1.91 -4.25 -14.63
C LEU A 54 -3.19 -3.56 -15.09
N SER A 55 -3.31 -3.21 -16.37
CA SER A 55 -4.52 -2.57 -16.87
C SER A 55 -5.65 -3.59 -17.03
N HIS A 56 -6.89 -3.11 -16.86
CA HIS A 56 -8.07 -3.94 -17.04
C HIS A 56 -8.17 -4.52 -18.46
N SER A 57 -7.85 -3.72 -19.45
CA SER A 57 -7.90 -4.17 -20.85
C SER A 57 -6.86 -5.25 -21.14
N PHE A 58 -5.69 -5.18 -20.54
CA PHE A 58 -4.69 -6.23 -20.68
C PHE A 58 -5.19 -7.52 -20.03
N PHE A 59 -5.78 -7.44 -18.86
CA PHE A 59 -6.35 -8.60 -18.18
C PHE A 59 -7.36 -9.32 -19.06
N GLU A 60 -8.23 -8.58 -19.73
CA GLU A 60 -9.23 -9.18 -20.61
C GLU A 60 -8.63 -9.85 -21.83
N ARG A 61 -7.53 -9.27 -22.39
CA ARG A 61 -6.92 -9.81 -23.60
C ARG A 61 -5.91 -10.91 -23.35
N ASN A 62 -5.23 -10.87 -22.21
CA ASN A 62 -4.13 -11.78 -21.93
C ASN A 62 -4.12 -12.16 -20.45
N PRO A 63 -5.13 -12.92 -19.99
CA PRO A 63 -5.24 -13.24 -18.56
C PRO A 63 -4.08 -14.11 -18.04
N GLU A 64 -3.49 -14.96 -18.87
CA GLU A 64 -2.38 -15.80 -18.42
C GLU A 64 -1.17 -14.97 -18.03
N GLU A 65 -0.80 -13.99 -18.86
CA GLU A 65 0.32 -13.11 -18.57
C GLU A 65 0.02 -12.22 -17.38
N PHE A 66 -1.22 -11.74 -17.26
CA PHE A 66 -1.65 -10.97 -16.10
C PHE A 66 -1.47 -11.77 -14.81
N TYR A 67 -1.96 -13.00 -14.78
CA TYR A 67 -1.86 -13.82 -13.57
C TYR A 67 -0.42 -14.22 -13.27
N ARG A 68 0.38 -14.45 -14.30
CA ARG A 68 1.80 -14.76 -14.11
C ARG A 68 2.50 -13.58 -13.42
N PHE A 69 2.26 -12.36 -13.89
CA PHE A 69 2.80 -11.16 -13.28
C PHE A 69 2.27 -10.99 -11.86
N TYR A 70 0.96 -11.12 -11.70
CA TYR A 70 0.30 -10.94 -10.41
C TYR A 70 0.87 -11.88 -9.36
N ARG A 71 0.97 -13.16 -9.69
CA ARG A 71 1.49 -14.16 -8.75
C ARG A 71 2.95 -13.92 -8.39
N SER A 72 3.76 -13.48 -9.34
CA SER A 72 5.19 -13.32 -9.10
C SER A 72 5.57 -11.98 -8.49
N LYS A 73 4.77 -10.92 -8.72
CA LYS A 73 5.15 -9.56 -8.35
C LYS A 73 4.16 -8.83 -7.46
N MET A 74 2.92 -9.28 -7.42
CA MET A 74 1.88 -8.59 -6.65
C MET A 74 1.54 -9.27 -5.33
N LEU A 75 1.84 -10.55 -5.21
CA LEU A 75 1.55 -11.30 -3.99
C LEU A 75 2.81 -11.44 -3.15
N PHE A 76 2.75 -10.96 -1.92
CA PHE A 76 3.85 -10.99 -0.98
C PHE A 76 3.37 -11.57 0.35
N PRO A 77 3.06 -12.88 0.39
CA PRO A 77 2.46 -13.48 1.59
C PRO A 77 3.38 -13.46 2.81
N GLN A 78 4.68 -13.25 2.60
CA GLN A 78 5.65 -13.19 3.70
C GLN A 78 5.87 -11.78 4.23
N ALA A 79 5.31 -10.77 3.57
CA ALA A 79 5.49 -9.39 3.99
C ALA A 79 4.79 -9.14 5.32
N ARG A 80 5.41 -8.30 6.15
CA ARG A 80 4.88 -7.94 7.46
C ARG A 80 4.77 -6.43 7.59
N PRO A 81 3.86 -5.94 8.43
CA PRO A 81 3.77 -4.51 8.69
C PRO A 81 5.09 -3.94 9.18
N ASN A 82 5.38 -2.73 8.77
CA ASN A 82 6.54 -1.99 9.26
C ASN A 82 6.10 -0.90 10.27
N ALA A 83 7.05 -0.11 10.73
CA ALA A 83 6.80 0.88 11.77
C ALA A 83 5.70 1.87 11.41
N ALA A 84 5.59 2.25 10.14
CA ALA A 84 4.54 3.17 9.71
C ALA A 84 3.15 2.55 9.86
N HIS A 85 2.99 1.30 9.44
CA HIS A 85 1.72 0.60 9.61
C HIS A 85 1.33 0.49 11.09
N TRP A 86 2.28 0.14 11.95
CA TRP A 86 2.03 0.01 13.38
C TRP A 86 1.66 1.36 14.01
N LYS A 87 2.34 2.42 13.61
CA LYS A 87 2.05 3.76 14.15
C LYS A 87 0.65 4.23 13.75
N LEU A 88 0.25 3.98 12.51
CA LEU A 88 -1.09 4.36 12.07
C LEU A 88 -2.18 3.60 12.85
N ALA A 89 -1.97 2.32 13.09
CA ALA A 89 -2.91 1.53 13.90
C ALA A 89 -2.96 2.05 15.35
N GLU A 90 -1.82 2.44 15.90
CA GLU A 90 -1.74 3.02 17.23
C GLU A 90 -2.51 4.34 17.32
N LEU A 91 -2.36 5.20 16.31
CA LEU A 91 -3.08 6.47 16.27
C LEU A 91 -4.59 6.27 16.16
N GLU A 92 -5.02 5.26 15.41
CA GLU A 92 -6.44 4.93 15.34
C GLU A 92 -6.95 4.46 16.69
N ALA A 93 -6.21 3.57 17.35
CA ALA A 93 -6.60 3.07 18.66
C ALA A 93 -6.67 4.20 19.71
N ALA A 94 -5.84 5.23 19.56
CA ALA A 94 -5.85 6.39 20.45
C ALA A 94 -6.96 7.37 20.12
N GLY A 95 -7.75 7.13 19.09
CA GLY A 95 -8.85 8.00 18.70
C GLY A 95 -8.45 9.21 17.89
N LYS A 96 -7.20 9.27 17.43
CA LYS A 96 -6.69 10.41 16.65
C LYS A 96 -6.82 10.21 15.15
N LEU A 97 -6.73 8.98 14.68
CA LEU A 97 -6.77 8.68 13.24
C LEU A 97 -8.14 8.10 12.89
N THR A 98 -8.81 8.75 11.97
CA THR A 98 -10.16 8.38 11.55
C THR A 98 -10.15 7.24 10.54
N ALA A 99 -9.23 7.29 9.57
CA ALA A 99 -9.20 6.31 8.50
C ALA A 99 -7.84 6.27 7.82
N VAL A 100 -7.54 5.11 7.24
CA VAL A 100 -6.46 4.93 6.26
C VAL A 100 -7.11 4.76 4.90
N VAL A 101 -6.68 5.55 3.92
CA VAL A 101 -7.06 5.39 2.53
C VAL A 101 -5.81 4.95 1.79
N THR A 102 -5.83 3.78 1.20
CA THR A 102 -4.63 3.20 0.60
C THR A 102 -4.85 2.77 -0.84
N GLN A 103 -3.81 2.96 -1.65
CA GLN A 103 -3.75 2.41 -3.00
C GLN A 103 -3.21 0.99 -3.01
N ASN A 104 -2.76 0.49 -1.86
CA ASN A 104 -2.13 -0.82 -1.75
C ASN A 104 -3.14 -1.94 -1.58
N ILE A 105 -2.75 -3.12 -2.07
CA ILE A 105 -3.56 -4.33 -1.93
C ILE A 105 -2.90 -5.34 -0.98
N ASP A 106 -1.87 -4.91 -0.28
CA ASP A 106 -1.03 -5.81 0.52
C ASP A 106 -1.66 -6.23 1.86
N GLY A 107 -2.69 -5.54 2.32
CA GLY A 107 -3.35 -5.87 3.58
C GLY A 107 -2.54 -5.56 4.83
N LEU A 108 -1.43 -4.84 4.71
CA LEU A 108 -0.54 -4.61 5.84
C LEU A 108 -1.12 -3.66 6.88
N HIS A 109 -1.95 -2.70 6.46
CA HIS A 109 -2.63 -1.85 7.44
C HIS A 109 -3.54 -2.67 8.35
N GLN A 110 -4.33 -3.56 7.75
CA GLN A 110 -5.22 -4.43 8.50
C GLN A 110 -4.42 -5.40 9.40
N ALA A 111 -3.31 -5.93 8.86
CA ALA A 111 -2.46 -6.83 9.64
C ALA A 111 -1.84 -6.14 10.86
N ALA A 112 -1.61 -4.84 10.78
CA ALA A 112 -1.10 -4.06 11.90
C ALA A 112 -2.19 -3.69 12.92
N GLY A 113 -3.46 -3.92 12.59
CA GLY A 113 -4.56 -3.64 13.49
C GLY A 113 -5.44 -2.46 13.14
N SER A 114 -5.16 -1.78 12.03
CA SER A 114 -6.05 -0.71 11.56
C SER A 114 -7.40 -1.30 11.18
N LYS A 115 -8.48 -0.69 11.64
CA LYS A 115 -9.84 -1.19 11.44
C LYS A 115 -10.57 -0.48 10.31
N THR A 116 -10.32 0.80 10.13
CA THR A 116 -10.99 1.59 9.10
C THR A 116 -10.00 1.85 7.97
N VAL A 117 -9.98 0.93 7.01
CA VAL A 117 -9.08 0.97 5.87
C VAL A 117 -9.89 0.90 4.59
N TYR A 118 -9.72 1.91 3.73
CA TYR A 118 -10.36 1.97 2.43
C TYR A 118 -9.35 1.69 1.34
N GLU A 119 -9.49 0.54 0.69
CA GLU A 119 -8.60 0.12 -0.39
C GLU A 119 -9.16 0.60 -1.73
N LEU A 120 -8.45 1.53 -2.38
CA LEU A 120 -8.93 2.15 -3.61
C LEU A 120 -8.84 1.23 -4.81
N HIS A 121 -7.89 0.29 -4.79
CA HIS A 121 -7.67 -0.67 -5.88
C HIS A 121 -7.99 -2.08 -5.41
N GLU A 122 -9.23 -2.29 -5.03
CA GLU A 122 -9.66 -3.56 -4.50
C GLU A 122 -9.66 -4.64 -5.57
N ILE A 123 -9.06 -5.80 -5.26
CA ILE A 123 -9.00 -6.93 -6.20
C ILE A 123 -9.61 -8.15 -5.54
N GLY A 124 -10.76 -8.60 -6.07
CA GLY A 124 -11.36 -9.87 -5.66
C GLY A 124 -11.97 -9.93 -4.29
N ARG A 125 -12.07 -8.80 -3.60
CA ARG A 125 -12.70 -8.73 -2.28
C ARG A 125 -13.91 -7.84 -2.24
N ALA A 126 -14.13 -7.13 -3.29
CA ALA A 126 -14.98 -5.97 -3.30
C ALA A 126 -16.40 -6.21 -2.83
N HIS A 127 -16.90 -7.36 -2.99
CA HIS A 127 -18.32 -7.60 -2.82
C HIS A 127 -18.64 -8.70 -1.84
N VAL A 128 -17.70 -8.88 -0.99
CA VAL A 128 -17.85 -9.88 0.06
C VAL A 128 -18.54 -9.27 1.26
#